data_333fefce2a23e5ea7be279b4a58e1078
#
_entry.id   333fefce2a23e5ea7be279b4a58e1078
#
_cell.length_a   1.000
_cell.length_b   1.000
_cell.length_c   1.000
_cell.angle_alpha   90.00
_cell.angle_beta   90.00
_cell.angle_gamma   90.00
#
_symmetry.space_group_name_H-M   'P 1'
#
loop_
_entity.id
_entity.type
_entity.pdbx_description
1 polymer ?
#
loop_
_entity_poly.entity_id
_entity_poly.type
_entity_poly.pdbx_seq_one_letter_code
_entity_poly.pdbx_strand_id
1 'polypeptide(L)'
;LGGLVDKSAKGWGCGVQVYSVSDAQLLADGQGVGLQLLASHQDQVMLAPEGAQVIARNDHCDIAGFRIGEHILTFQGHPEFIPEYSRDIMALRREMIGEARVAEGLATLEKHDHQGERVARWMLDFIAAQ
;
A
#
# COMPACT_ATOMS: atom_id res chain seq x y z
N LEU A 1 4.62 -16.08 -9.93
CA LEU A 1 5.70 -15.19 -10.34
C LEU A 1 7.05 -15.52 -9.68
N GLY A 2 7.11 -16.47 -8.73
CA GLY A 2 8.36 -16.92 -8.08
C GLY A 2 8.81 -16.09 -6.87
N GLY A 3 8.02 -15.12 -6.44
CA GLY A 3 8.24 -14.41 -5.18
C GLY A 3 7.75 -15.17 -3.96
N LEU A 4 7.89 -14.59 -2.78
CA LEU A 4 7.43 -15.13 -1.51
C LEU A 4 6.53 -14.14 -0.79
N VAL A 5 5.37 -14.60 -0.33
CA VAL A 5 4.45 -13.85 0.54
C VAL A 5 4.34 -14.59 1.86
N ASP A 6 4.44 -13.86 2.96
CA ASP A 6 4.28 -14.43 4.31
C ASP A 6 3.81 -13.33 5.29
N LYS A 7 3.42 -13.74 6.48
CA LYS A 7 3.08 -12.82 7.57
C LYS A 7 4.27 -11.97 7.97
N SER A 8 4.04 -10.68 8.07
CA SER A 8 5.06 -9.76 8.55
C SER A 8 5.32 -9.95 10.05
N ALA A 9 6.60 -10.02 10.43
CA ALA A 9 7.01 -9.99 11.84
C ALA A 9 6.64 -8.65 12.52
N LYS A 10 6.38 -7.61 11.74
CA LYS A 10 5.95 -6.28 12.22
C LYS A 10 4.44 -6.19 12.51
N GLY A 11 3.69 -7.26 12.23
CA GLY A 11 2.26 -7.34 12.50
C GLY A 11 1.39 -6.67 11.43
N TRP A 12 0.18 -6.30 11.82
CA TRP A 12 -0.81 -5.69 10.93
C TRP A 12 -0.43 -4.27 10.50
N GLY A 13 -0.63 -3.98 9.21
CA GLY A 13 -0.69 -2.64 8.67
C GLY A 13 -2.15 -2.24 8.46
N CYS A 14 -2.61 -1.19 9.12
CA CYS A 14 -3.98 -0.69 9.01
C CYS A 14 -4.03 0.84 9.11
N GLY A 15 -5.15 1.41 8.69
CA GLY A 15 -5.28 2.86 8.56
C GLY A 15 -4.51 3.39 7.35
N VAL A 16 -4.19 4.67 7.36
CA VAL A 16 -3.39 5.30 6.31
C VAL A 16 -1.91 5.03 6.55
N GLN A 17 -1.28 4.38 5.58
CA GLN A 17 0.17 4.15 5.56
C GLN A 17 0.84 5.16 4.61
N VAL A 18 1.97 5.71 5.02
CA VAL A 18 2.76 6.62 4.20
C VAL A 18 3.93 5.86 3.62
N TYR A 19 4.01 5.84 2.30
CA TYR A 19 5.07 5.17 1.54
C TYR A 19 5.96 6.17 0.83
N SER A 20 7.18 5.74 0.52
CA SER A 20 8.06 6.43 -0.42
C SER A 20 8.02 5.72 -1.77
N VAL A 21 7.73 6.48 -2.82
CA VAL A 21 7.68 6.00 -4.22
C VAL A 21 8.98 6.34 -4.92
N SER A 22 9.50 5.40 -5.71
CA SER A 22 10.78 5.55 -6.43
C SER A 22 10.67 5.37 -7.96
N ASP A 23 9.49 5.08 -8.49
CA ASP A 23 9.28 4.89 -9.93
C ASP A 23 9.13 6.24 -10.65
N ALA A 24 10.01 6.52 -11.60
CA ALA A 24 10.05 7.81 -12.31
C ALA A 24 8.80 8.05 -13.17
N GLN A 25 8.20 7.01 -13.73
CA GLN A 25 6.98 7.16 -14.54
C GLN A 25 5.78 7.55 -13.67
N LEU A 26 5.65 6.92 -12.50
CA LEU A 26 4.59 7.27 -11.55
C LEU A 26 4.78 8.68 -11.00
N LEU A 27 6.02 9.05 -10.69
CA LEU A 27 6.37 10.38 -10.15
C LEU A 27 6.26 11.51 -11.18
N ALA A 28 6.07 11.19 -12.46
CA ALA A 28 5.82 12.19 -13.51
C ALA A 28 4.50 12.97 -13.29
N ASP A 29 3.65 12.51 -12.38
CA ASP A 29 2.44 13.24 -11.95
C ASP A 29 2.75 14.55 -11.20
N GLY A 30 4.01 14.77 -10.78
CA GLY A 30 4.46 15.97 -10.11
C GLY A 30 4.01 16.12 -8.65
N GLN A 31 3.40 15.08 -8.05
CA GLN A 31 2.86 15.15 -6.68
C GLN A 31 3.87 14.74 -5.59
N GLY A 32 5.13 14.46 -5.98
CA GLY A 32 6.20 14.12 -5.04
C GLY A 32 6.26 12.64 -4.68
N VAL A 33 7.29 12.27 -3.91
CA VAL A 33 7.63 10.87 -3.61
C VAL A 33 6.74 10.23 -2.54
N GLY A 34 6.09 11.02 -1.69
CA GLY A 34 5.21 10.51 -0.63
C GLY A 34 3.88 10.01 -1.20
N LEU A 35 3.46 8.85 -0.78
CA LEU A 35 2.17 8.26 -1.12
C LEU A 35 1.43 7.83 0.14
N GLN A 36 0.19 8.26 0.29
CA GLN A 36 -0.66 7.93 1.43
C GLN A 36 -1.81 7.01 0.97
N LEU A 37 -1.81 5.76 1.43
CA LEU A 37 -2.85 4.79 1.09
C LEU A 37 -3.38 4.08 2.33
N LEU A 38 -4.67 3.82 2.34
CA LEU A 38 -5.31 2.93 3.29
C LEU A 38 -4.78 1.50 3.11
N ALA A 39 -4.55 0.81 4.22
CA ALA A 39 -4.03 -0.55 4.26
C ALA A 39 -4.84 -1.41 5.24
N SER A 40 -4.89 -2.70 4.97
CA SER A 40 -5.45 -3.71 5.87
C SER A 40 -4.81 -5.06 5.53
N HIS A 41 -3.63 -5.33 6.08
CA HIS A 41 -2.90 -6.55 5.78
C HIS A 41 -1.98 -6.96 6.92
N GLN A 42 -1.73 -8.26 7.05
CA GLN A 42 -0.67 -8.84 7.85
C GLN A 42 0.37 -9.51 6.96
N ASP A 43 -0.07 -10.09 5.85
CA ASP A 43 0.80 -10.70 4.86
C ASP A 43 1.46 -9.61 4.00
N GLN A 44 2.72 -9.86 3.65
CA GLN A 44 3.52 -8.96 2.83
C GLN A 44 4.36 -9.76 1.84
N VAL A 45 4.69 -9.13 0.73
CA VAL A 45 5.72 -9.67 -0.17
C VAL A 45 7.07 -9.58 0.55
N MET A 46 7.64 -10.74 0.86
CA MET A 46 8.94 -10.86 1.56
C MET A 46 10.09 -10.98 0.58
N LEU A 47 9.83 -11.54 -0.59
CA LEU A 47 10.77 -11.65 -1.70
C LEU A 47 10.05 -11.29 -2.99
N ALA A 48 10.53 -10.25 -3.66
CA ALA A 48 9.97 -9.85 -4.95
C ALA A 48 10.29 -10.90 -6.02
N PRO A 49 9.40 -11.09 -7.02
CA PRO A 49 9.69 -11.97 -8.15
C PRO A 49 10.92 -11.53 -8.93
N GLU A 50 11.51 -12.46 -9.68
CA GLU A 50 12.61 -12.14 -10.60
C GLU A 50 12.18 -11.07 -11.62
N GLY A 51 13.03 -10.09 -11.85
CA GLY A 51 12.76 -8.96 -12.75
C GLY A 51 11.87 -7.87 -12.15
N ALA A 52 11.41 -8.03 -10.91
CA ALA A 52 10.62 -7.00 -10.25
C ALA A 52 11.49 -5.83 -9.78
N GLN A 53 11.00 -4.64 -10.04
CA GLN A 53 11.50 -3.39 -9.48
C GLN A 53 10.58 -2.94 -8.35
N VAL A 54 11.11 -2.83 -7.14
CA VAL A 54 10.35 -2.28 -6.01
C VAL A 54 10.13 -0.79 -6.23
N ILE A 55 8.88 -0.36 -6.19
CA ILE A 55 8.47 1.02 -6.52
C ILE A 55 7.92 1.80 -5.33
N ALA A 56 7.53 1.13 -4.27
CA ALA A 56 7.01 1.76 -3.05
C ALA A 56 7.43 0.96 -1.81
N ARG A 57 7.75 1.68 -0.73
CA ARG A 57 8.16 1.10 0.56
C ARG A 57 7.91 2.04 1.72
N ASN A 58 7.85 1.50 2.93
CA ASN A 58 7.97 2.23 4.19
C ASN A 58 8.63 1.33 5.25
N ASP A 59 8.76 1.82 6.48
CA ASP A 59 9.41 1.06 7.57
C ASP A 59 8.62 -0.19 7.98
N HIS A 60 7.31 -0.21 7.73
CA HIS A 60 6.45 -1.36 8.02
C HIS A 60 6.43 -2.39 6.89
N CYS A 61 6.62 -1.98 5.64
CA CYS A 61 6.50 -2.81 4.46
C CYS A 61 7.60 -2.49 3.45
N ASP A 62 8.62 -3.34 3.36
CA ASP A 62 9.79 -3.12 2.51
C ASP A 62 9.45 -3.20 1.01
N ILE A 63 8.44 -3.99 0.65
CA ILE A 63 7.95 -4.16 -0.72
C ILE A 63 6.46 -3.84 -0.74
N ALA A 64 6.15 -2.54 -0.67
CA ALA A 64 4.78 -2.06 -0.67
C ALA A 64 4.20 -1.90 -2.09
N GLY A 65 5.01 -2.04 -3.09
CA GLY A 65 4.63 -2.08 -4.49
C GLY A 65 5.82 -2.46 -5.35
N PHE A 66 5.55 -3.15 -6.44
CA PHE A 66 6.56 -3.47 -7.44
C PHE A 66 5.97 -3.45 -8.86
N ARG A 67 6.85 -3.30 -9.83
CA ARG A 67 6.50 -3.49 -11.24
C ARG A 67 7.41 -4.53 -11.89
N ILE A 68 6.91 -5.22 -12.91
CA ILE A 68 7.72 -6.07 -13.80
C ILE A 68 7.48 -5.60 -15.23
N GLY A 69 8.48 -4.95 -15.80
CA GLY A 69 8.39 -4.38 -17.14
C GLY A 69 7.17 -3.45 -17.26
N GLU A 70 6.43 -3.62 -18.35
CA GLU A 70 5.23 -2.84 -18.66
C GLU A 70 3.92 -3.61 -18.44
N HIS A 71 3.98 -4.80 -17.83
CA HIS A 71 2.83 -5.71 -17.76
C HIS A 71 2.29 -5.94 -16.34
N ILE A 72 3.09 -5.70 -15.31
CA ILE A 72 2.68 -5.93 -13.92
C ILE A 72 2.98 -4.69 -13.08
N LEU A 73 1.96 -4.19 -12.40
CA LEU A 73 2.02 -3.09 -11.45
C LEU A 73 1.21 -3.49 -10.21
N THR A 74 1.83 -3.43 -9.02
CA THR A 74 1.20 -3.87 -7.78
C THR A 74 1.37 -2.86 -6.66
N PHE A 75 0.39 -2.84 -5.75
CA PHE A 75 0.45 -2.09 -4.50
C PHE A 75 -0.08 -2.95 -3.35
N GLN A 76 0.55 -2.85 -2.18
CA GLN A 76 0.09 -3.48 -0.94
C GLN A 76 -1.12 -2.76 -0.35
N GLY A 77 -1.18 -1.44 -0.48
CA GLY A 77 -2.31 -0.62 -0.06
C GLY A 77 -3.51 -0.75 -0.99
N HIS A 78 -4.63 -0.22 -0.54
CA HIS A 78 -5.93 -0.34 -1.18
C HIS A 78 -6.42 1.01 -1.70
N PRO A 79 -6.17 1.35 -2.98
CA PRO A 79 -6.66 2.61 -3.55
C PRO A 79 -8.18 2.71 -3.57
N GLU A 80 -8.88 1.57 -3.62
CA GLU A 80 -10.34 1.46 -3.64
C GLU A 80 -11.02 1.71 -2.30
N PHE A 81 -10.26 1.70 -1.19
CA PHE A 81 -10.83 1.94 0.15
C PHE A 81 -11.19 3.40 0.36
N ILE A 82 -12.17 3.64 1.23
CA ILE A 82 -12.49 4.93 1.81
C ILE A 82 -12.26 4.88 3.33
N PRO A 83 -12.06 6.02 4.02
CA PRO A 83 -11.81 6.04 5.47
C PRO A 83 -12.89 5.35 6.29
N GLU A 84 -14.16 5.49 5.93
CA GLU A 84 -15.30 4.84 6.60
C GLU A 84 -15.20 3.32 6.55
N TYR A 85 -14.87 2.78 5.38
CA TYR A 85 -14.64 1.33 5.22
C TYR A 85 -13.45 0.85 6.05
N SER A 86 -12.38 1.64 6.09
CA SER A 86 -11.21 1.32 6.92
C SER A 86 -11.56 1.26 8.41
N ARG A 87 -12.39 2.18 8.91
CA ARG A 87 -12.90 2.14 10.29
C ARG A 87 -13.68 0.86 10.56
N ASP A 88 -14.60 0.52 9.66
CA ASP A 88 -15.46 -0.65 9.81
C ASP A 88 -14.65 -1.94 9.82
N ILE A 89 -13.67 -2.07 8.93
CA ILE A 89 -12.85 -3.29 8.85
C ILE A 89 -11.89 -3.42 10.04
N MET A 90 -11.38 -2.30 10.58
CA MET A 90 -10.60 -2.32 11.82
C MET A 90 -11.47 -2.73 13.01
N ALA A 91 -12.71 -2.25 13.09
CA ALA A 91 -13.66 -2.64 14.13
C ALA A 91 -13.99 -4.14 14.04
N LEU A 92 -14.26 -4.63 12.84
CA LEU A 92 -14.56 -6.05 12.59
C LEU A 92 -13.41 -6.98 12.97
N ARG A 93 -12.18 -6.55 12.73
CA ARG A 93 -10.95 -7.33 12.96
C ARG A 93 -10.22 -6.96 14.25
N ARG A 94 -10.87 -6.24 15.14
CA ARG A 94 -10.25 -5.68 16.35
C ARG A 94 -9.50 -6.72 17.19
N GLU A 95 -10.09 -7.88 17.43
CA GLU A 95 -9.45 -8.94 18.19
C GLU A 95 -8.20 -9.51 17.50
N MET A 96 -8.25 -9.62 16.19
CA MET A 96 -7.16 -10.14 15.37
C MET A 96 -6.01 -9.14 15.25
N ILE A 97 -6.33 -7.87 15.06
CA ILE A 97 -5.34 -6.78 14.91
C ILE A 97 -4.72 -6.41 16.26
N GLY A 98 -5.52 -6.38 17.31
CA GLY A 98 -5.15 -5.91 18.65
C GLY A 98 -5.45 -4.42 18.89
N GLU A 99 -5.82 -4.10 20.13
CA GLU A 99 -6.31 -2.76 20.52
C GLU A 99 -5.29 -1.65 20.22
N ALA A 100 -4.01 -1.86 20.53
CA ALA A 100 -2.98 -0.84 20.31
C ALA A 100 -2.82 -0.49 18.83
N ARG A 101 -2.80 -1.50 17.97
CA ARG A 101 -2.64 -1.31 16.53
C ARG A 101 -3.89 -0.68 15.90
N VAL A 102 -5.06 -1.05 16.36
CA VAL A 102 -6.34 -0.42 15.94
C VAL A 102 -6.34 1.07 16.33
N ALA A 103 -5.94 1.40 17.56
CA ALA A 103 -5.86 2.80 17.99
C ALA A 103 -4.88 3.63 17.14
N GLU A 104 -3.71 3.08 16.81
CA GLU A 104 -2.76 3.71 15.90
C GLU A 104 -3.37 3.91 14.50
N GLY A 105 -4.01 2.87 13.95
CA GLY A 105 -4.66 2.93 12.64
C GLY A 105 -5.76 3.98 12.57
N LEU A 106 -6.63 4.06 13.58
CA LEU A 106 -7.67 5.07 13.68
C LEU A 106 -7.10 6.49 13.75
N ALA A 107 -6.01 6.69 14.50
CA ALA A 107 -5.34 7.97 14.60
C ALA A 107 -4.80 8.46 13.24
N THR A 108 -4.34 7.56 12.38
CA THR A 108 -3.86 7.92 11.03
C THR A 108 -4.96 8.48 10.15
N LEU A 109 -6.21 8.07 10.33
CA LEU A 109 -7.35 8.55 9.54
C LEU A 109 -7.62 10.04 9.78
N GLU A 110 -7.30 10.54 10.97
CA GLU A 110 -7.43 11.96 11.32
C GLU A 110 -6.22 12.79 10.87
N LYS A 111 -5.07 12.13 10.68
CA LYS A 111 -3.78 12.78 10.41
C LYS A 111 -3.43 12.87 8.93
N HIS A 112 -3.86 11.89 8.12
CA HIS A 112 -3.48 11.76 6.72
C HIS A 112 -4.68 11.61 5.81
N ASP A 113 -4.57 12.17 4.60
CA ASP A 113 -5.52 11.96 3.52
C ASP A 113 -5.17 10.70 2.73
N HIS A 114 -6.18 9.98 2.28
CA HIS A 114 -6.03 8.82 1.40
C HIS A 114 -5.91 9.28 -0.06
N GLN A 115 -4.84 8.85 -0.73
CA GLN A 115 -4.57 9.19 -2.13
C GLN A 115 -4.95 8.06 -3.11
N GLY A 116 -6.09 7.42 -2.89
CA GLY A 116 -6.57 6.34 -3.74
C GLY A 116 -6.75 6.75 -5.20
N GLU A 117 -7.25 7.96 -5.46
CA GLU A 117 -7.41 8.47 -6.83
C GLU A 117 -6.07 8.63 -7.56
N ARG A 118 -5.01 9.00 -6.85
CA ARG A 118 -3.67 9.10 -7.44
C ARG A 118 -3.20 7.76 -7.98
N VAL A 119 -3.34 6.71 -7.17
CA VAL A 119 -2.97 5.34 -7.60
C VAL A 119 -3.90 4.83 -8.69
N ALA A 120 -5.19 5.11 -8.62
CA ALA A 120 -6.13 4.75 -9.67
C ALA A 120 -5.73 5.36 -11.03
N ARG A 121 -5.30 6.63 -11.07
CA ARG A 121 -4.77 7.25 -12.28
C ARG A 121 -3.52 6.54 -12.79
N TRP A 122 -2.56 6.25 -11.90
CA TRP A 122 -1.37 5.50 -12.28
C TRP A 122 -1.71 4.13 -12.90
N MET A 123 -2.69 3.42 -12.34
CA MET A 123 -3.14 2.13 -12.88
C MET A 123 -3.77 2.29 -14.26
N LEU A 124 -4.62 3.30 -14.45
CA LEU A 124 -5.25 3.59 -15.74
C LEU A 124 -4.23 3.98 -16.80
N ASP A 125 -3.27 4.84 -16.45
CA ASP A 125 -2.18 5.24 -17.35
C ASP A 125 -1.30 4.04 -17.73
N PHE A 126 -0.99 3.19 -16.76
CA PHE A 126 -0.25 1.95 -16.98
C PHE A 126 -0.95 1.01 -17.95
N ILE A 127 -2.27 0.83 -17.80
CA ILE A 127 -3.09 0.00 -18.70
C ILE A 127 -3.16 0.64 -20.10
N ALA A 128 -3.35 1.95 -20.18
CA ALA A 128 -3.47 2.66 -21.46
C ALA A 128 -2.17 2.67 -22.26
N ALA A 129 -1.02 2.50 -21.63
CA ALA A 129 0.29 2.45 -22.26
C ALA A 129 0.63 1.09 -22.92
N GLN A 130 -0.23 0.09 -22.79
CA GLN A 130 -0.02 -1.27 -23.34
C GLN A 130 -0.07 -1.35 -24.86
#